data_c3b50f7ab027309aa511383d8b3b25ea
#
_entry.id   c3b50f7ab027309aa511383d8b3b25ea
#
_cell.length_a   1.000
_cell.length_b   1.000
_cell.length_c   1.000
_cell.angle_alpha   90.00
_cell.angle_beta   90.00
_cell.angle_gamma   90.00
#
_symmetry.space_group_name_H-M   'P 1'
#
loop_
_entity.id
_entity.type
_entity.pdbx_description
1 polymer ?
#
loop_
_entity_poly.entity_id
_entity_poly.type
_entity_poly.pdbx_seq_one_letter_code
_entity_poly.pdbx_strand_id
1 'polypeptide(L)'
;MKRLDILSVVLVLLLTVSCRSAKNVLYLQDLDSVESAGYTRLEPTIQPGDLLSITVNSKNPELSAPFNLPMVSYTSSVGRGVGVQYLQGHLVGTDGTITFPLLGKINASGLTKQQLIDKISRELVAGNYIKEPIVTISFQNFKITVLGEVSRPGSFTIDNERVTIFDAIGMAGDMTIYGRRDNVIVVR
;
A
#
# COMPACT_ATOMS: atom_id res chain seq x y z
N MET A 1 -9.83 -2.77 68.70
CA MET A 1 -8.88 -1.81 68.09
C MET A 1 -7.85 -2.55 67.21
N LYS A 2 -7.03 -3.45 67.71
CA LYS A 2 -5.98 -4.12 66.91
C LYS A 2 -6.40 -4.84 65.62
N ARG A 3 -7.62 -5.36 65.52
CA ARG A 3 -8.13 -6.01 64.29
C ARG A 3 -8.50 -5.01 63.18
N LEU A 4 -8.94 -3.82 63.56
CA LEU A 4 -9.30 -2.76 62.63
C LEU A 4 -8.05 -2.14 62.00
N ASP A 5 -6.97 -2.02 62.78
CA ASP A 5 -5.69 -1.51 62.30
C ASP A 5 -5.02 -2.49 61.30
N ILE A 6 -5.12 -3.80 61.55
CA ILE A 6 -4.63 -4.82 60.67
C ILE A 6 -5.40 -4.81 59.34
N LEU A 7 -6.72 -4.65 59.38
CA LEU A 7 -7.54 -4.56 58.17
C LEU A 7 -7.23 -3.35 57.33
N SER A 8 -6.96 -2.21 57.98
CA SER A 8 -6.55 -0.96 57.32
C SER A 8 -5.16 -1.13 56.61
N VAL A 9 -4.20 -1.76 57.28
CA VAL A 9 -2.88 -1.99 56.70
C VAL A 9 -2.95 -2.97 55.49
N VAL A 10 -3.76 -4.01 55.57
CA VAL A 10 -3.97 -4.96 54.44
C VAL A 10 -4.65 -4.27 53.26
N LEU A 11 -5.61 -3.38 53.51
CA LEU A 11 -6.31 -2.62 52.48
C LEU A 11 -5.33 -1.66 51.76
N VAL A 12 -4.48 -0.97 52.51
CA VAL A 12 -3.43 -0.09 51.92
C VAL A 12 -2.40 -0.89 51.10
N LEU A 13 -2.02 -2.07 51.61
CA LEU A 13 -1.07 -2.96 50.88
C LEU A 13 -1.65 -3.49 49.56
N LEU A 14 -2.96 -3.77 49.51
CA LEU A 14 -3.65 -4.19 48.28
C LEU A 14 -3.75 -3.07 47.23
N LEU A 15 -3.81 -1.80 47.66
CA LEU A 15 -3.87 -0.65 46.76
C LEU A 15 -2.51 -0.32 46.11
N THR A 16 -1.39 -0.76 46.70
CA THR A 16 -0.04 -0.49 46.15
C THR A 16 0.40 -1.47 45.04
N VAL A 17 -0.31 -2.59 44.84
CA VAL A 17 0.06 -3.64 43.88
C VAL A 17 -0.48 -3.38 42.45
N SER A 18 -1.22 -2.31 42.23
CA SER A 18 -1.94 -2.04 40.95
C SER A 18 -1.10 -1.33 39.87
N CYS A 19 0.23 -1.31 39.95
CA CYS A 19 1.05 -0.80 38.86
C CYS A 19 1.27 -1.86 37.78
N ARG A 20 0.34 -1.96 36.81
CA ARG A 20 0.54 -2.79 35.60
C ARG A 20 1.56 -2.09 34.70
N SER A 21 2.64 -2.78 34.37
CA SER A 21 3.70 -2.24 33.54
C SER A 21 3.19 -1.80 32.16
N ALA A 22 3.50 -0.60 31.74
CA ALA A 22 3.17 -0.04 30.41
C ALA A 22 3.96 -0.70 29.26
N LYS A 23 4.77 -1.72 29.53
CA LYS A 23 5.61 -2.40 28.53
C LYS A 23 4.83 -2.92 27.31
N ASN A 24 3.57 -3.28 27.46
CA ASN A 24 2.78 -3.84 26.37
C ASN A 24 2.12 -2.77 25.48
N VAL A 25 2.31 -1.50 25.77
CA VAL A 25 1.67 -0.39 25.03
C VAL A 25 2.66 0.32 24.10
N LEU A 26 3.96 0.19 24.34
CA LEU A 26 4.98 0.86 23.55
C LEU A 26 5.39 -0.02 22.35
N TYR A 27 5.65 0.64 21.21
CA TYR A 27 6.26 0.04 20.03
C TYR A 27 7.78 0.11 20.13
N LEU A 28 8.49 -0.79 19.44
CA LEU A 28 9.94 -0.72 19.20
C LEU A 28 10.80 -0.71 20.47
N GLN A 29 10.43 -1.49 21.51
CA GLN A 29 11.15 -1.48 22.80
C GLN A 29 12.54 -2.14 22.73
N ASP A 30 12.76 -3.06 21.78
CA ASP A 30 13.98 -3.87 21.68
C ASP A 30 14.82 -3.52 20.45
N LEU A 31 14.80 -2.24 20.01
CA LEU A 31 15.55 -1.79 18.82
C LEU A 31 17.05 -2.03 18.94
N ASP A 32 17.60 -1.95 20.14
CA ASP A 32 19.04 -2.14 20.39
C ASP A 32 19.46 -3.60 20.20
N SER A 33 18.52 -4.54 20.24
CA SER A 33 18.76 -5.99 20.04
C SER A 33 18.57 -6.45 18.60
N VAL A 34 17.98 -5.59 17.73
CA VAL A 34 17.77 -5.91 16.32
C VAL A 34 19.08 -5.66 15.58
N GLU A 35 19.86 -6.72 15.34
CA GLU A 35 20.90 -6.68 14.34
C GLU A 35 20.28 -6.17 13.03
N SER A 36 20.91 -5.18 12.41
CA SER A 36 20.50 -4.64 11.12
C SER A 36 20.66 -5.76 10.06
N ALA A 37 19.68 -6.64 10.01
CA ALA A 37 19.56 -7.62 8.94
C ALA A 37 19.51 -6.82 7.63
N GLY A 38 20.48 -7.07 6.76
CA GLY A 38 20.60 -6.37 5.49
C GLY A 38 19.27 -6.37 4.76
N TYR A 39 18.69 -5.20 4.59
CA TYR A 39 17.40 -5.05 3.92
C TYR A 39 17.55 -5.40 2.46
N THR A 40 17.16 -6.60 2.08
CA THR A 40 16.92 -6.90 0.68
C THR A 40 15.63 -6.15 0.30
N ARG A 41 15.76 -5.09 -0.48
CA ARG A 41 14.63 -4.34 -1.01
C ARG A 41 13.89 -5.24 -1.99
N LEU A 42 12.84 -5.89 -1.52
CA LEU A 42 11.95 -6.67 -2.37
C LEU A 42 11.12 -5.67 -3.18
N GLU A 43 11.44 -5.52 -4.46
CA GLU A 43 10.57 -4.77 -5.36
C GLU A 43 9.33 -5.60 -5.67
N PRO A 44 8.13 -5.03 -5.53
CA PRO A 44 6.92 -5.75 -5.84
C PRO A 44 6.87 -6.10 -7.32
N THR A 45 6.51 -7.34 -7.63
CA THR A 45 6.25 -7.80 -8.99
C THR A 45 4.78 -7.64 -9.32
N ILE A 46 4.51 -7.32 -10.57
CA ILE A 46 3.16 -7.19 -11.12
C ILE A 46 2.47 -8.56 -11.12
N GLN A 47 1.22 -8.59 -10.71
CA GLN A 47 0.41 -9.81 -10.61
C GLN A 47 -0.89 -9.69 -11.42
N PRO A 48 -1.49 -10.83 -11.83
CA PRO A 48 -2.84 -10.83 -12.40
C PRO A 48 -3.84 -10.16 -11.46
N GLY A 49 -4.69 -9.29 -11.99
CA GLY A 49 -5.64 -8.48 -11.23
C GLY A 49 -5.13 -7.09 -10.84
N ASP A 50 -3.85 -6.79 -11.03
CA ASP A 50 -3.35 -5.44 -10.83
C ASP A 50 -3.91 -4.49 -11.90
N LEU A 51 -4.24 -3.28 -11.48
CA LEU A 51 -4.64 -2.19 -12.35
C LEU A 51 -3.49 -1.18 -12.45
N LEU A 52 -2.93 -1.06 -13.64
CA LEU A 52 -1.76 -0.22 -13.91
C LEU A 52 -2.18 1.03 -14.68
N SER A 53 -1.85 2.21 -14.19
CA SER A 53 -1.84 3.43 -14.99
C SER A 53 -0.49 3.51 -15.70
N ILE A 54 -0.52 3.50 -17.03
CA ILE A 54 0.65 3.61 -17.87
C ILE A 54 0.51 4.86 -18.71
N THR A 55 1.47 5.77 -18.58
CA THR A 55 1.50 7.03 -19.33
C THR A 55 2.79 7.10 -20.13
N VAL A 56 2.66 7.37 -21.42
CA VAL A 56 3.78 7.58 -22.33
C VAL A 56 3.87 9.05 -22.67
N ASN A 57 5.01 9.64 -22.43
CA ASN A 57 5.34 10.99 -22.82
C ASN A 57 6.51 11.00 -23.82
N SER A 58 6.57 12.02 -24.66
CA SER A 58 7.67 12.24 -25.58
C SER A 58 7.89 13.73 -25.79
N LYS A 59 9.00 14.10 -26.44
CA LYS A 59 9.26 15.50 -26.85
C LYS A 59 8.17 16.05 -27.78
N ASN A 60 7.53 15.17 -28.55
CA ASN A 60 6.37 15.52 -29.38
C ASN A 60 5.12 14.84 -28.81
N PRO A 61 4.22 15.60 -28.13
CA PRO A 61 3.02 15.05 -27.52
C PRO A 61 2.06 14.36 -28.51
N GLU A 62 2.03 14.78 -29.76
CA GLU A 62 1.18 14.16 -30.78
C GLU A 62 1.55 12.70 -31.05
N LEU A 63 2.85 12.36 -30.96
CA LEU A 63 3.31 10.98 -31.13
C LEU A 63 2.99 10.10 -29.94
N SER A 64 2.88 10.66 -28.74
CA SER A 64 2.57 9.90 -27.52
C SER A 64 1.08 9.76 -27.24
N ALA A 65 0.25 10.67 -27.75
CA ALA A 65 -1.18 10.67 -27.51
C ALA A 65 -1.89 9.33 -27.84
N PRO A 66 -1.59 8.63 -28.95
CA PRO A 66 -2.27 7.37 -29.27
C PRO A 66 -1.96 6.22 -28.31
N PHE A 67 -0.89 6.32 -27.50
CA PHE A 67 -0.49 5.30 -26.52
C PHE A 67 -1.12 5.50 -25.15
N ASN A 68 -1.72 6.67 -24.93
CA ASN A 68 -2.33 7.01 -23.67
C ASN A 68 -3.84 6.76 -23.71
N LEU A 69 -4.35 6.11 -22.66
CA LEU A 69 -5.80 5.97 -22.51
C LEU A 69 -6.44 7.34 -22.26
N PRO A 70 -7.61 7.62 -22.86
CA PRO A 70 -8.30 8.88 -22.64
C PRO A 70 -8.71 9.02 -21.17
N MET A 71 -8.59 10.22 -20.63
CA MET A 71 -9.16 10.54 -19.31
C MET A 71 -10.68 10.61 -19.44
N VAL A 72 -11.40 9.75 -18.73
CA VAL A 72 -12.87 9.78 -18.69
C VAL A 72 -13.30 10.50 -17.42
N SER A 73 -13.94 11.66 -17.61
CA SER A 73 -14.60 12.38 -16.53
C SER A 73 -16.07 11.97 -16.47
N TYR A 74 -16.48 11.27 -15.43
CA TYR A 74 -17.88 11.04 -15.16
C TYR A 74 -18.44 12.20 -14.35
N THR A 75 -19.31 12.99 -14.95
CA THR A 75 -20.10 13.98 -14.21
C THR A 75 -21.27 13.24 -13.58
N SER A 76 -21.28 13.10 -12.27
CA SER A 76 -22.46 12.57 -11.57
C SER A 76 -23.60 13.57 -11.74
N SER A 77 -24.68 13.17 -12.37
CA SER A 77 -25.87 14.00 -12.63
C SER A 77 -26.73 14.24 -11.38
N VAL A 78 -26.31 13.80 -10.21
CA VAL A 78 -27.01 13.99 -8.94
C VAL A 78 -26.20 14.93 -8.04
N GLY A 79 -26.50 16.24 -8.17
CA GLY A 79 -26.20 17.29 -7.21
C GLY A 79 -24.73 17.61 -6.97
N ARG A 80 -24.26 18.76 -7.45
CA ARG A 80 -23.05 19.51 -7.04
C ARG A 80 -21.86 18.68 -6.53
N GLY A 81 -21.52 17.61 -7.19
CA GLY A 81 -20.32 16.83 -6.94
C GLY A 81 -19.20 17.26 -7.87
N VAL A 82 -18.03 17.54 -7.32
CA VAL A 82 -16.79 17.68 -8.08
C VAL A 82 -16.62 16.40 -8.89
N GLY A 83 -16.58 16.47 -10.22
CA GLY A 83 -16.39 15.32 -11.08
C GLY A 83 -15.06 14.63 -10.72
N VAL A 84 -15.12 13.39 -10.26
CA VAL A 84 -13.92 12.60 -9.99
C VAL A 84 -13.39 12.12 -11.34
N GLN A 85 -12.22 12.59 -11.70
CA GLN A 85 -11.50 12.11 -12.88
C GLN A 85 -10.86 10.76 -12.53
N TYR A 86 -11.31 9.70 -13.20
CA TYR A 86 -10.62 8.41 -13.10
C TYR A 86 -9.65 8.28 -14.27
N LEU A 87 -8.36 8.13 -13.97
CA LEU A 87 -7.42 7.63 -14.95
C LEU A 87 -7.83 6.20 -15.31
N GLN A 88 -8.04 5.95 -16.61
CA GLN A 88 -8.23 4.59 -17.07
C GLN A 88 -6.91 3.82 -16.89
N GLY A 89 -7.01 2.61 -16.36
CA GLY A 89 -5.87 1.74 -16.14
C GLY A 89 -5.89 0.51 -17.05
N HIS A 90 -4.73 -0.07 -17.23
CA HIS A 90 -4.57 -1.37 -17.88
C HIS A 90 -4.68 -2.47 -16.84
N LEU A 91 -5.73 -3.30 -16.93
CA LEU A 91 -5.89 -4.45 -16.06
C LEU A 91 -4.96 -5.57 -16.51
N VAL A 92 -4.21 -6.13 -15.58
CA VAL A 92 -3.41 -7.35 -15.83
C VAL A 92 -4.36 -8.54 -15.84
N GLY A 93 -4.49 -9.17 -17.00
CA GLY A 93 -5.35 -10.34 -17.20
C GLY A 93 -4.89 -11.56 -16.40
N THR A 94 -5.75 -12.56 -16.31
CA THR A 94 -5.40 -13.86 -15.69
C THR A 94 -4.30 -14.59 -16.45
N ASP A 95 -4.12 -14.27 -17.72
CA ASP A 95 -3.02 -14.73 -18.58
C ASP A 95 -1.70 -13.97 -18.31
N GLY A 96 -1.68 -13.03 -17.37
CA GLY A 96 -0.52 -12.21 -17.01
C GLY A 96 -0.21 -11.11 -18.01
N THR A 97 -1.07 -10.84 -19.00
CA THR A 97 -0.85 -9.82 -20.02
C THR A 97 -1.69 -8.56 -19.77
N ILE A 98 -1.20 -7.44 -20.28
CA ILE A 98 -1.95 -6.20 -20.45
C ILE A 98 -2.22 -5.96 -21.93
N THR A 99 -3.35 -5.34 -22.26
CA THR A 99 -3.60 -4.83 -23.60
C THR A 99 -3.15 -3.38 -23.67
N PHE A 100 -2.14 -3.12 -24.51
CA PHE A 100 -1.57 -1.79 -24.64
C PHE A 100 -1.89 -1.22 -26.04
N PRO A 101 -2.29 0.05 -26.15
CA PRO A 101 -2.63 0.65 -27.43
C PRO A 101 -1.47 0.50 -28.43
N LEU A 102 -1.79 0.14 -29.68
CA LEU A 102 -0.89 -0.06 -30.81
C LEU A 102 0.14 -1.19 -30.65
N LEU A 103 0.62 -1.49 -29.44
CA LEU A 103 1.56 -2.59 -29.19
C LEU A 103 0.85 -3.95 -28.99
N GLY A 104 -0.46 -3.93 -28.69
CA GLY A 104 -1.23 -5.15 -28.47
C GLY A 104 -1.01 -5.75 -27.07
N LYS A 105 -0.86 -7.08 -27.00
CA LYS A 105 -0.70 -7.79 -25.73
C LYS A 105 0.78 -7.80 -25.28
N ILE A 106 1.02 -7.34 -24.06
CA ILE A 106 2.34 -7.30 -23.42
C ILE A 106 2.29 -8.15 -22.16
N ASN A 107 3.20 -9.10 -22.01
CA ASN A 107 3.35 -9.85 -20.77
C ASN A 107 3.92 -8.93 -19.69
N ALA A 108 3.14 -8.74 -18.60
CA ALA A 108 3.47 -7.88 -17.47
C ALA A 108 3.67 -8.68 -16.17
N SER A 109 2.99 -9.82 -16.02
CA SER A 109 3.06 -10.62 -14.80
C SER A 109 4.47 -11.11 -14.51
N GLY A 110 4.88 -11.04 -13.23
CA GLY A 110 6.21 -11.43 -12.75
C GLY A 110 7.30 -10.38 -12.98
N LEU A 111 7.03 -9.33 -13.77
CA LEU A 111 7.97 -8.22 -13.95
C LEU A 111 7.87 -7.22 -12.81
N THR A 112 8.98 -6.58 -12.49
CA THR A 112 8.94 -5.36 -11.66
C THR A 112 8.41 -4.18 -12.49
N LYS A 113 8.00 -3.12 -11.84
CA LYS A 113 7.59 -1.88 -12.50
C LYS A 113 8.66 -1.37 -13.49
N GLN A 114 9.91 -1.38 -13.05
CA GLN A 114 11.03 -0.91 -13.89
C GLN A 114 11.23 -1.81 -15.12
N GLN A 115 11.16 -3.12 -14.95
CA GLN A 115 11.29 -4.06 -16.08
C GLN A 115 10.18 -3.88 -17.11
N LEU A 116 8.94 -3.59 -16.65
CA LEU A 116 7.84 -3.31 -17.58
C LEU A 116 8.03 -1.97 -18.29
N ILE A 117 8.52 -0.92 -17.61
CA ILE A 117 8.88 0.37 -18.21
C ILE A 117 9.90 0.16 -19.31
N ASP A 118 10.99 -0.57 -19.02
CA ASP A 118 12.07 -0.83 -19.98
C ASP A 118 11.58 -1.65 -21.18
N LYS A 119 10.65 -2.59 -20.93
CA LYS A 119 10.05 -3.41 -21.99
C LYS A 119 9.22 -2.57 -22.95
N ILE A 120 8.29 -1.79 -22.42
CA ILE A 120 7.42 -0.91 -23.22
C ILE A 120 8.28 0.11 -23.99
N SER A 121 9.25 0.72 -23.32
CA SER A 121 10.14 1.69 -23.96
C SER A 121 10.89 1.07 -25.14
N ARG A 122 11.41 -0.14 -24.99
CA ARG A 122 12.10 -0.86 -26.10
C ARG A 122 11.15 -1.18 -27.25
N GLU A 123 9.92 -1.61 -26.97
CA GLU A 123 8.93 -1.93 -28.00
C GLU A 123 8.51 -0.67 -28.77
N LEU A 124 8.34 0.48 -28.09
CA LEU A 124 8.05 1.77 -28.73
C LEU A 124 9.17 2.24 -29.66
N VAL A 125 10.42 2.05 -29.25
CA VAL A 125 11.60 2.39 -30.08
C VAL A 125 11.76 1.40 -31.24
N ALA A 126 11.64 0.10 -30.98
CA ALA A 126 11.78 -0.94 -32.00
C ALA A 126 10.71 -0.84 -33.10
N GLY A 127 9.47 -0.47 -32.71
CA GLY A 127 8.38 -0.21 -33.66
C GLY A 127 8.50 1.13 -34.39
N ASN A 128 9.55 1.90 -34.15
CA ASN A 128 9.78 3.24 -34.70
C ASN A 128 8.65 4.23 -34.44
N TYR A 129 7.90 4.02 -33.33
CA TYR A 129 6.82 4.91 -32.94
C TYR A 129 7.33 6.18 -32.25
N ILE A 130 8.23 6.01 -31.29
CA ILE A 130 8.80 7.11 -30.47
C ILE A 130 10.29 6.84 -30.28
N LYS A 131 11.13 7.82 -30.60
CA LYS A 131 12.60 7.68 -30.48
C LYS A 131 13.09 7.71 -29.03
N GLU A 132 12.47 8.58 -28.20
CA GLU A 132 12.84 8.79 -26.79
C GLU A 132 11.56 8.78 -25.95
N PRO A 133 10.94 7.61 -25.69
CA PRO A 133 9.73 7.53 -24.86
C PRO A 133 10.06 7.68 -23.39
N ILE A 134 9.27 8.46 -22.67
CA ILE A 134 9.26 8.52 -21.21
C ILE A 134 8.02 7.76 -20.74
N VAL A 135 8.20 6.56 -20.24
CA VAL A 135 7.12 5.69 -19.75
C VAL A 135 7.05 5.81 -18.23
N THR A 136 5.87 6.12 -17.72
CA THR A 136 5.58 6.15 -16.28
C THR A 136 4.50 5.12 -15.97
N ILE A 137 4.73 4.30 -14.93
CA ILE A 137 3.77 3.28 -14.48
C ILE A 137 3.47 3.50 -13.00
N SER A 138 2.19 3.46 -12.62
CA SER A 138 1.74 3.45 -11.23
C SER A 138 0.62 2.45 -11.01
N PHE A 139 0.57 1.84 -9.82
CA PHE A 139 -0.53 0.96 -9.42
C PHE A 139 -1.73 1.80 -8.99
N GLN A 140 -2.93 1.45 -9.48
CA GLN A 140 -4.17 2.18 -9.21
C GLN A 140 -5.02 1.53 -8.12
N ASN A 141 -4.87 0.24 -7.89
CA ASN A 141 -5.71 -0.54 -6.98
C ASN A 141 -4.94 -1.10 -5.78
N PHE A 142 -3.84 -0.44 -5.39
CA PHE A 142 -3.07 -0.90 -4.25
C PHE A 142 -3.89 -0.75 -2.96
N LYS A 143 -4.20 -1.87 -2.35
CA LYS A 143 -5.00 -1.96 -1.12
C LYS A 143 -4.29 -2.82 -0.09
N ILE A 144 -4.43 -2.44 1.15
CA ILE A 144 -4.05 -3.25 2.30
C ILE A 144 -5.29 -3.57 3.13
N THR A 145 -5.31 -4.74 3.74
CA THR A 145 -6.37 -5.11 4.68
C THR A 145 -5.75 -5.31 6.06
N VAL A 146 -6.26 -4.56 7.02
CA VAL A 146 -5.85 -4.65 8.43
C VAL A 146 -6.96 -5.32 9.21
N LEU A 147 -6.62 -6.43 9.86
CA LEU A 147 -7.54 -7.24 10.65
C LEU A 147 -6.98 -7.48 12.05
N GLY A 148 -7.85 -7.75 13.01
CA GLY A 148 -7.50 -8.07 14.39
C GLY A 148 -7.85 -6.95 15.35
N GLU A 149 -7.10 -6.85 16.45
CA GLU A 149 -7.33 -5.93 17.55
C GLU A 149 -6.83 -4.50 17.24
N VAL A 150 -7.47 -3.88 16.25
CA VAL A 150 -7.26 -2.49 15.85
C VAL A 150 -8.56 -1.70 15.99
N SER A 151 -8.49 -0.37 16.11
CA SER A 151 -9.67 0.47 16.34
C SER A 151 -10.63 0.45 15.15
N ARG A 152 -10.12 0.32 13.91
CA ARG A 152 -10.91 0.29 12.67
C ARG A 152 -10.38 -0.77 11.72
N PRO A 153 -10.74 -2.06 11.93
CA PRO A 153 -10.37 -3.10 10.98
C PRO A 153 -11.06 -2.86 9.63
N GLY A 154 -10.36 -3.14 8.53
CA GLY A 154 -10.91 -2.94 7.20
C GLY A 154 -9.86 -2.91 6.11
N SER A 155 -10.30 -2.66 4.87
CA SER A 155 -9.44 -2.49 3.71
C SER A 155 -9.24 -1.00 3.42
N PHE A 156 -7.99 -0.61 3.22
CA PHE A 156 -7.58 0.76 2.96
C PHE A 156 -6.93 0.84 1.58
N THR A 157 -7.36 1.80 0.77
CA THR A 157 -6.70 2.12 -0.50
C THR A 157 -5.50 3.01 -0.20
N ILE A 158 -4.38 2.71 -0.83
CA ILE A 158 -3.12 3.41 -0.64
C ILE A 158 -2.78 4.14 -1.93
N ASP A 159 -2.65 5.46 -1.84
CA ASP A 159 -2.28 6.30 -2.99
C ASP A 159 -0.76 6.26 -3.27
N ASN A 160 0.02 5.86 -2.26
CA ASN A 160 1.47 5.74 -2.38
C ASN A 160 1.87 4.30 -2.75
N GLU A 161 2.94 4.14 -3.50
CA GLU A 161 3.49 2.83 -3.87
C GLU A 161 4.17 2.10 -2.71
N ARG A 162 4.29 2.73 -1.56
CA ARG A 162 4.93 2.19 -0.36
C ARG A 162 4.07 2.44 0.86
N VAL A 163 3.88 1.40 1.64
CA VAL A 163 3.22 1.44 2.94
C VAL A 163 4.06 0.65 3.94
N THR A 164 4.24 1.20 5.11
CA THR A 164 4.88 0.49 6.22
C THR A 164 3.83 -0.17 7.11
N ILE A 165 4.26 -1.10 7.97
CA ILE A 165 3.38 -1.70 8.97
C ILE A 165 2.80 -0.62 9.89
N PHE A 166 3.60 0.39 10.24
CA PHE A 166 3.13 1.50 11.07
C PHE A 166 2.09 2.38 10.39
N ASP A 167 2.26 2.64 9.08
CA ASP A 167 1.25 3.35 8.31
C ASP A 167 -0.07 2.57 8.30
N ALA A 168 -0.01 1.25 8.09
CA ALA A 168 -1.17 0.38 8.09
C ALA A 168 -1.91 0.40 9.43
N ILE A 169 -1.17 0.28 10.55
CA ILE A 169 -1.73 0.34 11.90
C ILE A 169 -2.31 1.74 12.17
N GLY A 170 -1.60 2.81 11.77
CA GLY A 170 -2.06 4.19 11.92
C GLY A 170 -3.36 4.47 11.15
N MET A 171 -3.49 3.97 9.91
CA MET A 171 -4.73 4.06 9.12
C MET A 171 -5.89 3.31 9.78
N ALA A 172 -5.61 2.19 10.45
CA ALA A 172 -6.58 1.44 11.24
C ALA A 172 -6.90 2.08 12.61
N GLY A 173 -6.32 3.25 12.93
CA GLY A 173 -6.58 4.00 14.16
C GLY A 173 -5.89 3.43 15.38
N ASP A 174 -4.73 2.82 15.20
CA ASP A 174 -3.92 2.13 16.20
C ASP A 174 -4.54 0.82 16.71
N MET A 175 -3.72 0.02 17.39
CA MET A 175 -4.19 -1.18 18.09
C MET A 175 -4.98 -0.80 19.34
N THR A 176 -5.99 -1.61 19.66
CA THR A 176 -6.72 -1.48 20.92
C THR A 176 -5.83 -1.82 22.12
N ILE A 177 -6.32 -1.57 23.32
CA ILE A 177 -5.62 -1.97 24.57
C ILE A 177 -5.44 -3.49 24.71
N TYR A 178 -6.18 -4.26 23.94
CA TYR A 178 -6.12 -5.73 23.90
C TYR A 178 -5.19 -6.23 22.81
N GLY A 179 -4.78 -5.36 21.87
CA GLY A 179 -3.90 -5.70 20.76
C GLY A 179 -2.48 -5.99 21.22
N ARG A 180 -1.92 -7.06 20.69
CA ARG A 180 -0.52 -7.48 20.97
C ARG A 180 0.42 -6.87 19.94
N ARG A 181 1.22 -5.91 20.37
CA ARG A 181 2.18 -5.18 19.52
C ARG A 181 3.42 -5.99 19.14
N ASP A 182 3.65 -7.07 19.88
CA ASP A 182 4.74 -8.03 19.66
C ASP A 182 4.38 -9.17 18.69
N ASN A 183 3.13 -9.24 18.23
CA ASN A 183 2.64 -10.32 17.38
C ASN A 183 1.83 -9.77 16.20
N VAL A 184 2.53 -9.17 15.24
CA VAL A 184 1.95 -8.68 13.99
C VAL A 184 2.40 -9.58 12.85
N ILE A 185 1.45 -10.11 12.09
CA ILE A 185 1.71 -10.98 10.94
C ILE A 185 1.37 -10.23 9.68
N VAL A 186 2.30 -10.23 8.72
CA VAL A 186 2.09 -9.71 7.37
C VAL A 186 1.92 -10.89 6.43
N VAL A 187 0.79 -10.93 5.72
CA VAL A 187 0.48 -11.92 4.69
C VAL A 187 0.49 -11.22 3.33
N ARG A 188 1.20 -11.79 2.37
CA ARG A 188 1.28 -11.32 0.99
C ARG A 188 0.81 -12.39 0.02
#